data_94866aa866ab492b5afb9134b6aff85c
#
_entry.id   94866aa866ab492b5afb9134b6aff85c
#
_cell.length_a   1.000
_cell.length_b   1.000
_cell.length_c   1.000
_cell.angle_alpha   90.00
_cell.angle_beta   90.00
_cell.angle_gamma   90.00
#
_symmetry.space_group_name_H-M   'P 1'
#
loop_
_entity.id
_entity.type
_entity.pdbx_description
1 polymer ?
#
loop_
_entity_poly.entity_id
_entity_poly.type
_entity_poly.pdbx_seq_one_letter_code
_entity_poly.pdbx_strand_id
1 'polypeptide(L)'
;MEKEIYIDVKNYIRKKSGLYYAVMVYTNVRGERKEKWFPSKLPVKGNKTKAEAFSRMVLREFKIPREDLCYHEVKEDISIDESQPIEPQLLSAVLDKITLSELSVEQVSNLMFADYMKMYLPLTKKRKRHIEDTTYAGYCENVRFPIEPYFRKSKVRLKDLTAQDIQTFYDEQLERVKPNTVIHYHAIIRLALCYARKMGYIKENPIEQVEKPEKNKFVGTYYTSDEVNQLISLTKGTKLEIAVIFACFYGLRRSECVGLRWSAFDFENNIFHINHTVVLTSVNGKRTLVTKDAAKTDATIRSMPLSADIKKRLLEIKCIQDNNKKHLKKNYNNQWIDYLMVTENGDLISPDYVTDTFRRLIKKNKMRHIRFHDLRHTCASLLLNKGKGKVTMKDIQEWLGHSDYKTTANIYTHLDLSSKFSSLETLDAIIEI
;
A
#
# COMPACT_ATOMS: atom_id res chain seq x y z
N MET A 1 -10.29 -24.68 20.43
CA MET A 1 -9.57 -24.32 19.19
C MET A 1 -8.28 -23.64 19.61
N GLU A 2 -7.16 -24.32 19.47
CA GLU A 2 -5.83 -23.77 19.81
C GLU A 2 -5.55 -22.60 18.85
N LYS A 3 -5.31 -21.40 19.40
CA LYS A 3 -4.87 -20.25 18.63
C LYS A 3 -3.40 -20.47 18.27
N GLU A 4 -3.10 -20.61 16.98
CA GLU A 4 -1.71 -20.60 16.50
C GLU A 4 -1.10 -19.22 16.79
N ILE A 5 -0.09 -19.22 17.65
CA ILE A 5 0.73 -18.03 17.93
C ILE A 5 1.80 -17.99 16.86
N TYR A 6 1.71 -17.01 15.96
CA TYR A 6 2.74 -16.79 14.93
C TYR A 6 3.91 -15.98 15.52
N ILE A 7 5.06 -16.65 15.69
CA ILE A 7 6.32 -15.99 16.04
C ILE A 7 7.16 -15.87 14.77
N ASP A 8 7.64 -14.65 14.47
CA ASP A 8 8.51 -14.39 13.32
C ASP A 8 9.90 -14.99 13.56
N VAL A 9 10.30 -15.94 12.72
CA VAL A 9 11.60 -16.58 12.78
C VAL A 9 12.51 -16.04 11.69
N LYS A 10 13.59 -15.36 12.07
CA LYS A 10 14.64 -14.88 11.17
C LYS A 10 15.75 -15.91 11.07
N ASN A 11 16.26 -16.17 9.87
CA ASN A 11 17.36 -17.10 9.65
C ASN A 11 18.62 -16.38 9.18
N TYR A 12 19.76 -16.81 9.70
CA TYR A 12 21.08 -16.30 9.34
C TYR A 12 22.05 -17.44 9.15
N ILE A 13 23.14 -17.20 8.39
CA ILE A 13 24.31 -18.06 8.40
C ILE A 13 25.41 -17.41 9.25
N ARG A 14 25.98 -18.14 10.19
CA ARG A 14 27.12 -17.69 10.99
C ARG A 14 28.29 -18.66 10.88
N LYS A 15 29.48 -18.15 11.09
CA LYS A 15 30.73 -18.92 11.06
C LYS A 15 31.17 -19.21 12.49
N LYS A 16 31.45 -20.47 12.80
CA LYS A 16 32.00 -20.87 14.09
C LYS A 16 32.93 -22.08 13.88
N SER A 17 34.12 -22.06 14.44
CA SER A 17 35.12 -23.17 14.33
C SER A 17 35.37 -23.66 12.89
N GLY A 18 35.49 -22.73 11.92
CA GLY A 18 35.77 -23.05 10.52
C GLY A 18 34.60 -23.62 9.72
N LEU A 19 33.41 -23.76 10.30
CA LEU A 19 32.17 -24.25 9.70
C LEU A 19 31.08 -23.20 9.64
N TYR A 20 30.15 -23.38 8.68
CA TYR A 20 28.91 -22.62 8.66
C TYR A 20 27.83 -23.24 9.55
N TYR A 21 27.03 -22.40 10.17
CA TYR A 21 25.85 -22.75 10.94
C TYR A 21 24.64 -21.98 10.41
N ALA A 22 23.49 -22.64 10.32
CA ALA A 22 22.20 -21.95 10.21
C ALA A 22 21.76 -21.55 11.61
N VAL A 23 21.39 -20.28 11.79
CA VAL A 23 20.96 -19.72 13.08
C VAL A 23 19.55 -19.21 12.94
N MET A 24 18.60 -19.82 13.66
CA MET A 24 17.22 -19.38 13.75
C MET A 24 17.10 -18.47 14.95
N VAL A 25 16.63 -17.24 14.72
CA VAL A 25 16.44 -16.21 15.74
C VAL A 25 14.96 -15.88 15.82
N TYR A 26 14.37 -15.96 16.98
CA TYR A 26 12.98 -15.62 17.24
C TYR A 26 12.83 -15.00 18.61
N THR A 27 11.73 -14.31 18.84
CA THR A 27 11.36 -13.79 20.14
C THR A 27 10.22 -14.65 20.68
N ASN A 28 10.43 -15.30 21.83
CA ASN A 28 9.42 -16.17 22.44
C ASN A 28 8.23 -15.35 22.97
N VAL A 29 7.18 -16.02 23.43
CA VAL A 29 5.97 -15.38 23.97
C VAL A 29 6.22 -14.51 25.21
N ARG A 30 7.37 -14.68 25.88
CA ARG A 30 7.80 -13.86 27.03
C ARG A 30 8.60 -12.62 26.62
N GLY A 31 8.78 -12.35 25.33
CA GLY A 31 9.58 -11.25 24.82
C GLY A 31 11.09 -11.51 24.82
N GLU A 32 11.54 -12.71 25.15
CA GLU A 32 12.96 -13.05 25.18
C GLU A 32 13.45 -13.44 23.79
N ARG A 33 14.57 -12.87 23.38
CA ARG A 33 15.23 -13.26 22.12
C ARG A 33 15.96 -14.59 22.30
N LYS A 34 15.61 -15.59 21.49
CA LYS A 34 16.22 -16.93 21.46
C LYS A 34 16.96 -17.15 20.14
N GLU A 35 18.05 -17.92 20.24
CA GLU A 35 18.83 -18.34 19.06
C GLU A 35 19.02 -19.87 19.11
N LYS A 36 18.68 -20.55 18.00
CA LYS A 36 18.95 -21.98 17.82
C LYS A 36 19.94 -22.16 16.67
N TRP A 37 21.01 -22.89 16.93
CA TRP A 37 22.13 -23.09 16.03
C TRP A 37 22.12 -24.51 15.45
N PHE A 38 22.18 -24.64 14.12
CA PHE A 38 22.17 -25.90 13.40
C PHE A 38 23.47 -26.03 12.59
N PRO A 39 24.32 -27.04 12.88
CA PRO A 39 25.58 -27.23 12.17
C PRO A 39 25.34 -27.71 10.74
N SER A 40 25.85 -27.00 9.76
CA SER A 40 25.71 -27.38 8.35
C SER A 40 26.74 -28.45 7.93
N LYS A 41 27.78 -28.66 8.74
CA LYS A 41 28.98 -29.46 8.42
C LYS A 41 29.76 -28.97 7.20
N LEU A 42 29.46 -27.78 6.68
CA LEU A 42 30.10 -27.16 5.50
C LEU A 42 31.28 -26.30 5.93
N PRO A 43 32.51 -26.54 5.44
CA PRO A 43 33.64 -25.63 5.66
C PRO A 43 33.38 -24.23 5.10
N VAL A 44 33.92 -23.20 5.72
CA VAL A 44 33.69 -21.80 5.32
C VAL A 44 34.19 -21.49 3.92
N LYS A 45 35.33 -22.09 3.49
CA LYS A 45 35.96 -21.82 2.20
C LYS A 45 35.09 -22.39 1.05
N GLY A 46 34.59 -21.53 0.19
CA GLY A 46 33.88 -21.91 -1.07
C GLY A 46 32.45 -22.43 -0.91
N ASN A 47 31.87 -22.49 0.32
CA ASN A 47 30.56 -23.11 0.56
C ASN A 47 29.47 -22.15 1.03
N LYS A 48 29.59 -20.82 0.80
CA LYS A 48 28.60 -19.83 1.28
C LYS A 48 27.19 -20.09 0.70
N THR A 49 27.07 -20.30 -0.61
CA THR A 49 25.79 -20.56 -1.29
C THR A 49 25.12 -21.85 -0.80
N LYS A 50 25.92 -22.90 -0.55
CA LYS A 50 25.41 -24.16 0.01
C LYS A 50 24.92 -23.96 1.45
N ALA A 51 25.61 -23.15 2.25
CA ALA A 51 25.20 -22.82 3.62
C ALA A 51 23.93 -21.99 3.66
N GLU A 52 23.73 -21.06 2.71
CA GLU A 52 22.48 -20.31 2.56
C GLU A 52 21.31 -21.21 2.14
N ALA A 53 21.54 -22.18 1.27
CA ALA A 53 20.53 -23.17 0.90
C ALA A 53 20.16 -24.06 2.10
N PHE A 54 21.16 -24.53 2.86
CA PHE A 54 20.95 -25.27 4.10
C PHE A 54 20.15 -24.45 5.14
N SER A 55 20.48 -23.17 5.32
CA SER A 55 19.74 -22.29 6.25
C SER A 55 18.26 -22.13 5.86
N ARG A 56 17.95 -22.04 4.56
CA ARG A 56 16.57 -21.99 4.06
C ARG A 56 15.83 -23.32 4.28
N MET A 57 16.51 -24.45 4.13
CA MET A 57 15.93 -25.76 4.41
C MET A 57 15.59 -25.90 5.90
N VAL A 58 16.54 -25.56 6.79
CA VAL A 58 16.32 -25.59 8.22
C VAL A 58 15.15 -24.67 8.63
N LEU A 59 15.02 -23.47 8.02
CA LEU A 59 13.90 -22.55 8.32
C LEU A 59 12.53 -23.17 7.98
N ARG A 60 12.44 -23.94 6.90
CA ARG A 60 11.18 -24.61 6.49
C ARG A 60 10.74 -25.70 7.48
N GLU A 61 11.69 -26.37 8.09
CA GLU A 61 11.47 -27.51 9.00
C GLU A 61 11.50 -27.07 10.49
N PHE A 62 11.97 -25.86 10.76
CA PHE A 62 12.13 -25.36 12.13
C PHE A 62 10.78 -25.13 12.80
N LYS A 63 10.58 -25.85 13.90
CA LYS A 63 9.44 -25.64 14.81
C LYS A 63 9.95 -25.00 16.09
N ILE A 64 9.27 -23.95 16.52
CA ILE A 64 9.57 -23.31 17.80
C ILE A 64 9.24 -24.30 18.91
N PRO A 65 10.14 -24.48 19.90
CA PRO A 65 9.89 -25.37 21.02
C PRO A 65 8.58 -25.02 21.75
N ARG A 66 7.82 -26.03 22.18
CA ARG A 66 6.53 -25.82 22.89
C ARG A 66 6.69 -24.97 24.14
N GLU A 67 7.77 -25.09 24.84
CA GLU A 67 8.13 -24.28 26.02
C GLU A 67 8.26 -22.77 25.74
N ASP A 68 8.58 -22.40 24.49
CA ASP A 68 8.65 -21.01 24.03
C ASP A 68 7.33 -20.51 23.43
N LEU A 69 6.33 -21.40 23.25
CA LEU A 69 5.00 -21.11 22.71
C LEU A 69 3.92 -21.06 23.79
N CYS A 70 4.15 -21.67 24.95
CA CYS A 70 3.15 -21.76 26.02
C CYS A 70 3.38 -20.68 27.08
N TYR A 71 2.36 -19.87 27.34
CA TYR A 71 2.17 -19.31 28.67
C TYR A 71 1.76 -20.48 29.55
N HIS A 72 2.57 -20.83 30.57
CA HIS A 72 2.05 -21.57 31.70
C HIS A 72 0.99 -20.69 32.34
N GLU A 73 -0.28 -21.06 32.25
CA GLU A 73 -1.31 -20.51 33.12
C GLU A 73 -0.89 -20.81 34.56
N VAL A 74 -0.34 -19.82 35.20
CA VAL A 74 -0.32 -19.79 36.66
C VAL A 74 -1.78 -19.56 37.02
N LYS A 75 -2.45 -20.62 37.48
CA LYS A 75 -3.70 -20.50 38.24
C LYS A 75 -3.38 -19.86 39.57
N GLU A 76 -3.28 -18.56 39.59
CA GLU A 76 -3.48 -17.77 40.77
C GLU A 76 -4.90 -17.27 40.73
N ASP A 77 -5.70 -17.69 41.74
CA ASP A 77 -6.95 -17.04 42.09
C ASP A 77 -6.62 -15.60 42.49
N ILE A 78 -6.60 -14.71 41.50
CA ILE A 78 -6.47 -13.27 41.73
C ILE A 78 -7.84 -12.79 42.15
N SER A 79 -8.07 -12.69 43.45
CA SER A 79 -9.06 -11.77 43.99
C SER A 79 -8.64 -10.37 43.62
N ILE A 80 -9.35 -9.74 42.67
CA ILE A 80 -9.11 -8.36 42.24
C ILE A 80 -9.52 -7.46 43.39
N ASP A 81 -8.54 -6.89 44.06
CA ASP A 81 -8.74 -5.77 44.98
C ASP A 81 -9.02 -4.54 44.09
N GLU A 82 -10.26 -4.09 44.06
CA GLU A 82 -10.75 -2.96 43.23
C GLU A 82 -10.09 -1.61 43.58
N SER A 83 -9.23 -1.56 44.60
CA SER A 83 -8.63 -0.33 45.11
C SER A 83 -7.21 -0.04 44.59
N GLN A 84 -6.56 -0.92 43.81
CA GLN A 84 -5.22 -0.69 43.26
C GLN A 84 -5.22 -0.42 41.76
N PRO A 85 -4.45 0.57 41.25
CA PRO A 85 -4.32 0.83 39.83
C PRO A 85 -3.58 -0.33 39.15
N ILE A 86 -4.26 -0.97 38.18
CA ILE A 86 -3.70 -2.07 37.39
C ILE A 86 -2.46 -1.58 36.63
N GLU A 87 -1.34 -2.29 36.76
CA GLU A 87 -0.08 -1.94 36.09
C GLU A 87 -0.29 -1.82 34.55
N PRO A 88 0.31 -0.81 33.90
CA PRO A 88 0.09 -0.53 32.47
C PRO A 88 0.44 -1.68 31.52
N GLN A 89 1.33 -2.59 31.93
CA GLN A 89 1.74 -3.75 31.14
C GLN A 89 0.70 -4.88 31.12
N LEU A 90 0.00 -5.10 32.25
CA LEU A 90 -1.09 -6.06 32.36
C LEU A 90 -2.32 -5.58 31.57
N LEU A 91 -2.59 -4.27 31.62
CA LEU A 91 -3.69 -3.63 30.91
C LEU A 91 -3.56 -3.81 29.38
N SER A 92 -2.37 -3.68 28.83
CA SER A 92 -2.12 -3.80 27.37
C SER A 92 -2.40 -5.22 26.86
N ALA A 93 -2.05 -6.25 27.60
CA ALA A 93 -2.29 -7.65 27.21
C ALA A 93 -3.78 -8.07 27.33
N VAL A 94 -4.51 -7.44 28.25
CA VAL A 94 -5.95 -7.65 28.44
C VAL A 94 -6.75 -6.88 27.38
N LEU A 95 -6.33 -5.68 27.00
CA LEU A 95 -6.99 -4.82 26.01
C LEU A 95 -6.99 -5.42 24.59
N ASP A 96 -6.05 -6.30 24.26
CA ASP A 96 -6.06 -7.03 22.98
C ASP A 96 -7.20 -8.07 22.86
N LYS A 97 -7.84 -8.44 23.97
CA LYS A 97 -8.92 -9.43 24.04
C LYS A 97 -10.32 -8.83 24.27
N ILE A 98 -10.40 -7.59 24.77
CA ILE A 98 -11.65 -6.89 25.12
C ILE A 98 -12.00 -5.88 24.04
N THR A 99 -13.28 -5.77 23.71
CA THR A 99 -13.78 -4.75 22.76
C THR A 99 -14.35 -3.55 23.51
N LEU A 100 -14.38 -2.35 22.87
CA LEU A 100 -14.97 -1.16 23.48
C LEU A 100 -16.44 -1.35 23.88
N SER A 101 -17.14 -2.30 23.28
CA SER A 101 -18.55 -2.60 23.61
C SER A 101 -18.73 -3.40 24.90
N GLU A 102 -17.66 -3.96 25.44
CA GLU A 102 -17.67 -4.74 26.69
C GLU A 102 -17.31 -3.88 27.91
N LEU A 103 -16.89 -2.61 27.68
CA LEU A 103 -16.52 -1.66 28.72
C LEU A 103 -17.65 -0.68 28.99
N SER A 104 -17.79 -0.24 30.25
CA SER A 104 -18.71 0.84 30.61
C SER A 104 -18.21 2.19 30.04
N VAL A 105 -19.11 3.17 29.95
CA VAL A 105 -18.77 4.53 29.49
C VAL A 105 -17.65 5.12 30.33
N GLU A 106 -17.68 4.93 31.64
CA GLU A 106 -16.68 5.43 32.56
C GLU A 106 -15.32 4.75 32.37
N GLN A 107 -15.32 3.44 32.18
CA GLN A 107 -14.08 2.69 31.90
C GLN A 107 -13.43 3.17 30.59
N VAL A 108 -14.21 3.35 29.52
CA VAL A 108 -13.68 3.87 28.24
C VAL A 108 -13.16 5.30 28.39
N SER A 109 -13.89 6.17 29.10
CA SER A 109 -13.48 7.55 29.36
C SER A 109 -12.12 7.63 30.08
N ASN A 110 -11.85 6.69 30.97
CA ASN A 110 -10.61 6.60 31.74
C ASN A 110 -9.45 5.91 31.01
N LEU A 111 -9.69 5.30 29.82
CA LEU A 111 -8.59 4.72 29.02
C LEU A 111 -7.58 5.79 28.62
N MET A 112 -6.29 5.38 28.51
CA MET A 112 -5.31 6.18 27.79
C MET A 112 -5.79 6.41 26.35
N PHE A 113 -5.63 7.63 25.83
CA PHE A 113 -6.04 7.93 24.46
C PHE A 113 -5.38 7.02 23.44
N ALA A 114 -4.11 6.66 23.67
CA ALA A 114 -3.38 5.66 22.85
C ALA A 114 -4.11 4.31 22.78
N ASP A 115 -4.58 3.80 23.91
CA ASP A 115 -5.28 2.51 23.99
C ASP A 115 -6.69 2.60 23.38
N TYR A 116 -7.40 3.70 23.62
CA TYR A 116 -8.66 3.99 22.98
C TYR A 116 -8.52 3.98 21.44
N MET A 117 -7.51 4.64 20.87
CA MET A 117 -7.27 4.66 19.43
C MET A 117 -7.03 3.25 18.87
N LYS A 118 -6.27 2.41 19.58
CA LYS A 118 -6.03 1.01 19.21
C LYS A 118 -7.33 0.19 19.21
N MET A 119 -8.14 0.31 20.27
CA MET A 119 -9.43 -0.39 20.42
C MET A 119 -10.50 0.11 19.45
N TYR A 120 -10.42 1.38 19.02
CA TYR A 120 -11.35 1.95 18.04
C TYR A 120 -11.15 1.41 16.62
N LEU A 121 -9.92 1.10 16.21
CA LEU A 121 -9.60 0.65 14.84
C LEU A 121 -10.48 -0.49 14.33
N PRO A 122 -10.69 -1.61 15.03
CA PRO A 122 -11.55 -2.71 14.57
C PRO A 122 -12.99 -2.27 14.33
N LEU A 123 -13.48 -1.28 15.09
CA LEU A 123 -14.84 -0.75 14.92
C LEU A 123 -15.01 0.01 13.60
N THR A 124 -13.95 0.63 13.07
CA THR A 124 -14.01 1.30 11.76
C THR A 124 -14.37 0.32 10.66
N LYS A 125 -13.83 -0.90 10.71
CA LYS A 125 -14.10 -1.95 9.72
C LYS A 125 -15.52 -2.54 9.88
N LYS A 126 -15.98 -2.75 11.13
CA LYS A 126 -17.32 -3.29 11.41
C LYS A 126 -18.43 -2.30 11.03
N ARG A 127 -18.24 -0.99 11.24
CA ARG A 127 -19.29 0.05 11.09
C ARG A 127 -19.43 0.58 9.68
N LYS A 128 -18.33 0.78 9.00
CA LYS A 128 -18.34 1.19 7.59
C LYS A 128 -18.19 -0.07 6.75
N ARG A 129 -19.29 -0.70 6.38
CA ARG A 129 -19.34 -1.94 5.55
C ARG A 129 -18.53 -1.87 4.24
N HIS A 130 -18.02 -0.69 3.88
CA HIS A 130 -17.32 -0.41 2.62
C HIS A 130 -15.95 0.26 2.78
N ILE A 131 -15.30 0.17 3.96
CA ILE A 131 -13.89 0.61 4.02
C ILE A 131 -13.03 -0.41 3.28
N GLU A 132 -12.37 0.06 2.24
CA GLU A 132 -11.35 -0.71 1.51
C GLU A 132 -10.23 -1.16 2.45
N ASP A 133 -9.73 -2.39 2.26
CA ASP A 133 -8.66 -2.96 3.10
C ASP A 133 -7.39 -2.09 3.10
N THR A 134 -7.09 -1.43 1.99
CA THR A 134 -5.97 -0.48 1.88
C THR A 134 -6.16 0.76 2.77
N THR A 135 -7.38 1.29 2.85
CA THR A 135 -7.70 2.43 3.72
C THR A 135 -7.63 2.03 5.19
N TYR A 136 -8.16 0.85 5.52
CA TYR A 136 -8.07 0.31 6.88
C TYR A 136 -6.62 0.06 7.29
N ALA A 137 -5.81 -0.54 6.42
CA ALA A 137 -4.38 -0.73 6.66
C ALA A 137 -3.65 0.60 6.89
N GLY A 138 -3.99 1.65 6.10
CA GLY A 138 -3.46 3.00 6.31
C GLY A 138 -3.85 3.59 7.67
N TYR A 139 -5.08 3.38 8.14
CA TYR A 139 -5.49 3.79 9.48
C TYR A 139 -4.72 3.06 10.57
N CYS A 140 -4.55 1.74 10.43
CA CYS A 140 -3.76 0.93 11.37
C CYS A 140 -2.31 1.42 11.45
N GLU A 141 -1.70 1.73 10.32
CA GLU A 141 -0.33 2.22 10.25
C GLU A 141 -0.18 3.60 10.88
N ASN A 142 -1.10 4.53 10.58
CA ASN A 142 -1.11 5.87 11.17
C ASN A 142 -1.30 5.84 12.70
N VAL A 143 -2.12 4.93 13.21
CA VAL A 143 -2.28 4.79 14.66
C VAL A 143 -1.04 4.16 15.27
N ARG A 144 -0.54 3.07 14.70
CA ARG A 144 0.58 2.30 15.27
C ARG A 144 1.88 3.08 15.35
N PHE A 145 2.21 3.88 14.36
CA PHE A 145 3.54 4.49 14.29
C PHE A 145 3.62 5.92 14.80
N PRO A 146 2.79 6.92 14.39
CA PRO A 146 2.93 8.21 15.03
C PRO A 146 2.00 8.41 16.23
N ILE A 147 0.71 7.99 16.14
CA ILE A 147 -0.31 8.39 17.12
C ILE A 147 -0.15 7.64 18.43
N GLU A 148 -0.17 6.31 18.43
CA GLU A 148 -0.07 5.51 19.64
C GLU A 148 1.21 5.78 20.45
N PRO A 149 2.42 5.75 19.87
CA PRO A 149 3.64 6.01 20.63
C PRO A 149 3.69 7.42 21.24
N TYR A 150 3.20 8.42 20.52
CA TYR A 150 3.17 9.80 21.02
C TYR A 150 2.26 9.93 22.24
N PHE A 151 0.98 9.55 22.10
CA PHE A 151 0.01 9.69 23.18
C PHE A 151 0.22 8.70 24.32
N ARG A 152 0.93 7.60 24.11
CA ARG A 152 1.36 6.72 25.19
C ARG A 152 2.45 7.36 26.06
N LYS A 153 3.35 8.13 25.44
CA LYS A 153 4.36 8.91 26.18
C LYS A 153 3.73 10.05 26.99
N SER A 154 2.74 10.75 26.43
CA SER A 154 2.06 11.85 27.12
C SER A 154 1.13 11.40 28.25
N LYS A 155 0.76 10.10 28.30
CA LYS A 155 -0.12 9.50 29.33
C LYS A 155 -1.49 10.19 29.48
N VAL A 156 -1.98 10.85 28.42
CA VAL A 156 -3.29 11.54 28.42
C VAL A 156 -4.41 10.52 28.35
N ARG A 157 -5.43 10.65 29.21
CA ARG A 157 -6.66 9.85 29.15
C ARG A 157 -7.63 10.42 28.14
N LEU A 158 -8.53 9.59 27.63
CA LEU A 158 -9.53 10.03 26.65
C LEU A 158 -10.37 11.22 27.17
N LYS A 159 -10.82 11.18 28.42
CA LYS A 159 -11.63 12.25 29.02
C LYS A 159 -10.88 13.58 29.25
N ASP A 160 -9.55 13.51 29.39
CA ASP A 160 -8.67 14.63 29.73
C ASP A 160 -7.96 15.19 28.49
N LEU A 161 -8.22 14.61 27.30
CA LEU A 161 -7.61 15.02 26.05
C LEU A 161 -8.08 16.40 25.63
N THR A 162 -7.16 17.32 25.44
CA THR A 162 -7.43 18.71 25.05
C THR A 162 -7.11 18.98 23.57
N ALA A 163 -7.63 20.07 23.03
CA ALA A 163 -7.26 20.55 21.69
C ALA A 163 -5.76 20.86 21.61
N GLN A 164 -5.17 21.38 22.68
CA GLN A 164 -3.75 21.70 22.77
C GLN A 164 -2.87 20.44 22.64
N ASP A 165 -3.26 19.31 23.25
CA ASP A 165 -2.51 18.05 23.14
C ASP A 165 -2.45 17.56 21.69
N ILE A 166 -3.58 17.69 20.97
CA ILE A 166 -3.67 17.30 19.57
C ILE A 166 -2.90 18.27 18.67
N GLN A 167 -2.99 19.58 18.95
CA GLN A 167 -2.27 20.60 18.20
C GLN A 167 -0.75 20.41 18.34
N THR A 168 -0.26 20.23 19.56
CA THR A 168 1.16 19.97 19.83
C THR A 168 1.65 18.72 19.09
N PHE A 169 0.84 17.66 19.05
CA PHE A 169 1.14 16.48 18.23
C PHE A 169 1.27 16.84 16.74
N TYR A 170 0.38 17.66 16.19
CA TYR A 170 0.47 18.05 14.77
C TYR A 170 1.71 18.90 14.50
N ASP A 171 2.03 19.84 15.37
CA ASP A 171 3.18 20.73 15.22
C ASP A 171 4.49 19.93 15.24
N GLU A 172 4.66 18.99 16.17
CA GLU A 172 5.82 18.09 16.19
C GLU A 172 5.88 17.16 14.95
N GLN A 173 4.73 16.71 14.44
CA GLN A 173 4.73 15.89 13.22
C GLN A 173 5.05 16.71 11.98
N LEU A 174 4.65 17.98 11.89
CA LEU A 174 4.97 18.86 10.76
C LEU A 174 6.47 19.10 10.57
N GLU A 175 7.26 18.97 11.63
CA GLU A 175 8.73 19.02 11.52
C GLU A 175 9.33 17.81 10.78
N ARG A 176 8.61 16.68 10.74
CA ARG A 176 9.10 15.39 10.22
C ARG A 176 8.42 14.94 8.93
N VAL A 177 7.17 15.32 8.73
CA VAL A 177 6.36 14.88 7.61
C VAL A 177 5.63 16.04 6.93
N LYS A 178 5.20 15.82 5.69
CA LYS A 178 4.46 16.84 4.93
C LYS A 178 3.06 17.08 5.51
N PRO A 179 2.49 18.29 5.38
CA PRO A 179 1.13 18.63 5.86
C PRO A 179 0.06 17.63 5.43
N ASN A 180 0.11 17.13 4.20
CA ASN A 180 -0.83 16.12 3.73
C ASN A 180 -0.80 14.82 4.55
N THR A 181 0.34 14.45 5.15
CA THR A 181 0.44 13.28 6.04
C THR A 181 -0.25 13.54 7.37
N VAL A 182 -0.06 14.75 7.95
CA VAL A 182 -0.74 15.14 9.19
C VAL A 182 -2.27 15.23 8.98
N ILE A 183 -2.74 15.61 7.78
CA ILE A 183 -4.15 15.56 7.42
C ILE A 183 -4.71 14.11 7.50
N HIS A 184 -3.92 13.09 7.17
CA HIS A 184 -4.33 11.69 7.35
C HIS A 184 -4.42 11.29 8.83
N TYR A 185 -3.50 11.79 9.67
CA TYR A 185 -3.59 11.60 11.14
C TYR A 185 -4.84 12.27 11.70
N HIS A 186 -5.09 13.53 11.30
CA HIS A 186 -6.30 14.25 11.67
C HIS A 186 -7.57 13.45 11.30
N ALA A 187 -7.63 12.85 10.11
CA ALA A 187 -8.81 12.13 9.65
C ALA A 187 -9.16 10.94 10.57
N ILE A 188 -8.17 10.13 10.99
CA ILE A 188 -8.45 8.99 11.88
C ILE A 188 -8.73 9.41 13.32
N ILE A 189 -8.01 10.41 13.85
CA ILE A 189 -8.26 10.96 15.18
C ILE A 189 -9.69 11.54 15.23
N ARG A 190 -10.08 12.31 14.21
CA ARG A 190 -11.44 12.88 14.11
C ARG A 190 -12.51 11.79 14.10
N LEU A 191 -12.32 10.73 13.32
CA LEU A 191 -13.27 9.61 13.29
C LEU A 191 -13.44 8.97 14.68
N ALA A 192 -12.34 8.76 15.39
CA ALA A 192 -12.34 8.18 16.73
C ALA A 192 -13.02 9.09 17.76
N LEU A 193 -12.69 10.39 17.77
CA LEU A 193 -13.25 11.35 18.72
C LEU A 193 -14.73 11.67 18.44
N CYS A 194 -15.15 11.76 17.17
CA CYS A 194 -16.57 11.86 16.81
C CYS A 194 -17.36 10.65 17.32
N TYR A 195 -16.75 9.46 17.28
CA TYR A 195 -17.35 8.27 17.85
C TYR A 195 -17.42 8.34 19.38
N ALA A 196 -16.32 8.75 20.05
CA ALA A 196 -16.26 8.90 21.49
C ALA A 196 -17.36 9.85 22.02
N ARG A 197 -17.55 11.00 21.35
CA ARG A 197 -18.62 11.94 21.69
C ARG A 197 -20.00 11.32 21.48
N LYS A 198 -20.23 10.64 20.36
CA LYS A 198 -21.51 9.99 20.05
C LYS A 198 -21.90 8.93 21.08
N MET A 199 -20.91 8.22 21.64
CA MET A 199 -21.12 7.18 22.64
C MET A 199 -21.13 7.73 24.08
N GLY A 200 -20.94 9.03 24.27
CA GLY A 200 -20.91 9.67 25.58
C GLY A 200 -19.60 9.43 26.37
N TYR A 201 -18.55 8.93 25.74
CA TYR A 201 -17.23 8.73 26.39
C TYR A 201 -16.54 10.06 26.69
N ILE A 202 -16.82 11.09 25.90
CA ILE A 202 -16.37 12.47 26.11
C ILE A 202 -17.59 13.42 25.94
N LYS A 203 -17.59 14.53 26.68
CA LYS A 203 -18.66 15.54 26.60
C LYS A 203 -18.52 16.42 25.36
N GLU A 204 -17.31 16.91 25.12
CA GLU A 204 -16.95 17.77 23.99
C GLU A 204 -15.90 17.10 23.13
N ASN A 205 -15.85 17.48 21.86
CA ASN A 205 -14.89 16.93 20.93
C ASN A 205 -13.71 17.91 20.74
N PRO A 206 -12.54 17.65 21.33
CA PRO A 206 -11.43 18.60 21.29
C PRO A 206 -10.90 18.85 19.86
N ILE A 207 -11.14 17.95 18.91
CA ILE A 207 -10.64 18.11 17.53
C ILE A 207 -11.36 19.24 16.76
N GLU A 208 -12.53 19.69 17.24
CA GLU A 208 -13.27 20.77 16.60
C GLU A 208 -12.56 22.13 16.77
N GLN A 209 -11.69 22.25 17.78
CA GLN A 209 -10.88 23.44 18.08
C GLN A 209 -9.44 23.37 17.56
N VAL A 210 -9.06 22.27 16.91
CA VAL A 210 -7.71 22.05 16.41
C VAL A 210 -7.58 22.60 14.99
N GLU A 211 -6.51 23.36 14.75
CA GLU A 211 -6.18 23.86 13.42
C GLU A 211 -5.63 22.73 12.54
N LYS A 212 -6.38 22.44 11.50
CA LYS A 212 -5.96 21.45 10.50
C LYS A 212 -4.95 22.07 9.55
N PRO A 213 -3.79 21.40 9.28
CA PRO A 213 -2.83 21.91 8.32
C PRO A 213 -3.43 22.11 6.92
N GLU A 214 -2.98 23.15 6.24
CA GLU A 214 -3.38 23.38 4.86
C GLU A 214 -2.84 22.31 3.93
N LYS A 215 -3.65 21.93 2.96
CA LYS A 215 -3.28 20.93 1.97
C LYS A 215 -2.27 21.53 0.97
N ASN A 216 -1.08 20.96 0.91
CA ASN A 216 -0.13 21.30 -0.13
C ASN A 216 -0.71 20.93 -1.51
N LYS A 217 -0.82 21.92 -2.38
CA LYS A 217 -1.20 21.71 -3.79
C LYS A 217 -0.06 20.96 -4.46
N PHE A 218 -0.38 19.82 -5.04
CA PHE A 218 0.57 19.07 -5.84
C PHE A 218 0.50 19.55 -7.28
N VAL A 219 1.63 20.02 -7.79
CA VAL A 219 1.81 20.31 -9.23
C VAL A 219 2.39 19.06 -9.87
N GLY A 220 1.59 18.39 -10.69
CA GLY A 220 2.02 17.20 -11.43
C GLY A 220 3.04 17.56 -12.49
N THR A 221 4.16 16.83 -12.53
CA THR A 221 5.10 16.88 -13.65
C THR A 221 4.72 15.77 -14.64
N TYR A 222 4.88 16.04 -15.94
CA TYR A 222 4.61 15.07 -17.01
C TYR A 222 5.75 15.04 -18.02
N TYR A 223 5.94 13.91 -18.68
CA TYR A 223 6.94 13.75 -19.74
C TYR A 223 6.45 14.30 -21.08
N THR A 224 7.37 14.79 -21.89
CA THR A 224 7.13 15.08 -23.31
C THR A 224 6.99 13.79 -24.10
N SER A 225 6.55 13.90 -25.38
CA SER A 225 6.48 12.73 -26.28
C SER A 225 7.84 12.06 -26.45
N ASP A 226 8.93 12.82 -26.52
CA ASP A 226 10.27 12.29 -26.69
C ASP A 226 10.76 11.55 -25.44
N GLU A 227 10.50 12.11 -24.25
CA GLU A 227 10.79 11.42 -22.98
C GLU A 227 9.98 10.12 -22.84
N VAL A 228 8.73 10.08 -23.31
CA VAL A 228 7.91 8.86 -23.32
C VAL A 228 8.49 7.83 -24.28
N ASN A 229 8.89 8.23 -25.49
CA ASN A 229 9.50 7.34 -26.48
C ASN A 229 10.82 6.75 -25.94
N GLN A 230 11.65 7.59 -25.32
CA GLN A 230 12.86 7.15 -24.64
C GLN A 230 12.55 6.14 -23.54
N LEU A 231 11.55 6.41 -22.69
CA LEU A 231 11.16 5.51 -21.60
C LEU A 231 10.67 4.15 -22.12
N ILE A 232 9.84 4.14 -23.15
CA ILE A 232 9.34 2.90 -23.79
C ILE A 232 10.50 2.09 -24.35
N SER A 233 11.44 2.75 -25.04
CA SER A 233 12.65 2.09 -25.56
C SER A 233 13.49 1.45 -24.45
N LEU A 234 13.70 2.16 -23.33
CA LEU A 234 14.47 1.69 -22.18
C LEU A 234 13.79 0.53 -21.43
N THR A 235 12.48 0.41 -21.53
CA THR A 235 11.74 -0.65 -20.84
C THR A 235 11.49 -1.89 -21.70
N LYS A 236 11.74 -1.81 -23.01
CA LYS A 236 11.52 -2.91 -23.96
C LYS A 236 12.25 -4.18 -23.50
N GLY A 237 11.55 -5.32 -23.45
CA GLY A 237 12.05 -6.61 -22.98
C GLY A 237 12.24 -6.71 -21.47
N THR A 238 11.93 -5.68 -20.69
CA THR A 238 12.01 -5.71 -19.22
C THR A 238 10.65 -6.03 -18.59
N LYS A 239 10.66 -6.39 -17.31
CA LYS A 239 9.42 -6.61 -16.53
C LYS A 239 8.56 -5.34 -16.34
N LEU A 240 9.08 -4.16 -16.66
CA LEU A 240 8.35 -2.89 -16.60
C LEU A 240 7.62 -2.54 -17.90
N GLU A 241 7.96 -3.17 -19.00
CA GLU A 241 7.50 -2.78 -20.34
C GLU A 241 5.99 -2.61 -20.41
N ILE A 242 5.24 -3.64 -19.98
CA ILE A 242 3.76 -3.61 -20.00
C ILE A 242 3.22 -2.48 -19.12
N ALA A 243 3.73 -2.35 -17.90
CA ALA A 243 3.26 -1.30 -16.99
C ALA A 243 3.48 0.10 -17.57
N VAL A 244 4.64 0.34 -18.20
CA VAL A 244 4.98 1.64 -18.81
C VAL A 244 4.12 1.91 -20.03
N ILE A 245 3.97 0.93 -20.95
CA ILE A 245 3.11 1.07 -22.14
C ILE A 245 1.69 1.44 -21.70
N PHE A 246 1.09 0.65 -20.81
CA PHE A 246 -0.31 0.88 -20.44
C PHE A 246 -0.52 2.16 -19.60
N ALA A 247 0.46 2.54 -18.80
CA ALA A 247 0.40 3.81 -18.06
C ALA A 247 0.55 5.02 -18.99
N CYS A 248 1.41 4.97 -20.02
CA CYS A 248 1.65 6.06 -20.95
C CYS A 248 0.52 6.19 -21.99
N PHE A 249 0.05 5.09 -22.55
CA PHE A 249 -0.98 5.11 -23.63
C PHE A 249 -2.40 5.25 -23.07
N TYR A 250 -2.73 4.48 -22.06
CA TYR A 250 -4.10 4.38 -21.56
C TYR A 250 -4.29 5.04 -20.18
N GLY A 251 -3.23 5.58 -19.63
CA GLY A 251 -3.26 6.22 -18.31
C GLY A 251 -3.66 5.29 -17.17
N LEU A 252 -3.35 3.99 -17.28
CA LEU A 252 -3.68 3.02 -16.23
C LEU A 252 -3.00 3.35 -14.92
N ARG A 253 -3.72 3.13 -13.80
CA ARG A 253 -3.13 3.17 -12.48
C ARG A 253 -2.19 1.98 -12.28
N ARG A 254 -1.20 2.10 -11.41
CA ARG A 254 -0.26 1.01 -11.10
C ARG A 254 -0.97 -0.32 -10.76
N SER A 255 -2.03 -0.26 -9.95
CA SER A 255 -2.84 -1.43 -9.57
C SER A 255 -3.61 -2.02 -10.75
N GLU A 256 -4.06 -1.20 -11.69
CA GLU A 256 -4.71 -1.63 -12.93
C GLU A 256 -3.69 -2.29 -13.86
N CYS A 257 -2.48 -1.71 -14.01
CA CYS A 257 -1.42 -2.31 -14.84
C CYS A 257 -1.06 -3.72 -14.35
N VAL A 258 -0.80 -3.88 -13.05
CA VAL A 258 -0.47 -5.19 -12.48
C VAL A 258 -1.67 -6.15 -12.54
N GLY A 259 -2.88 -5.61 -12.50
CA GLY A 259 -4.13 -6.37 -12.58
C GLY A 259 -4.55 -6.79 -13.98
N LEU A 260 -3.83 -6.43 -15.05
CA LEU A 260 -4.18 -6.84 -16.40
C LEU A 260 -4.16 -8.36 -16.55
N ARG A 261 -5.24 -8.92 -17.11
CA ARG A 261 -5.42 -10.36 -17.36
C ARG A 261 -5.55 -10.63 -18.85
N TRP A 262 -5.08 -11.77 -19.30
CA TRP A 262 -5.26 -12.21 -20.69
C TRP A 262 -6.73 -12.34 -21.07
N SER A 263 -7.55 -12.84 -20.15
CA SER A 263 -9.01 -12.96 -20.33
C SER A 263 -9.76 -11.63 -20.51
N ALA A 264 -9.11 -10.50 -20.18
CA ALA A 264 -9.69 -9.17 -20.39
C ALA A 264 -9.47 -8.62 -21.81
N PHE A 265 -8.74 -9.32 -22.69
CA PHE A 265 -8.45 -8.89 -24.05
C PHE A 265 -9.28 -9.64 -25.06
N ASP A 266 -10.06 -8.89 -25.84
CA ASP A 266 -10.71 -9.35 -27.06
C ASP A 266 -9.82 -8.96 -28.25
N PHE A 267 -8.98 -9.90 -28.68
CA PHE A 267 -8.06 -9.69 -29.78
C PHE A 267 -8.74 -9.68 -31.16
N GLU A 268 -9.96 -10.21 -31.29
CA GLU A 268 -10.72 -10.20 -32.55
C GLU A 268 -11.30 -8.81 -32.78
N ASN A 269 -11.95 -8.23 -31.76
CA ASN A 269 -12.55 -6.92 -31.85
C ASN A 269 -11.59 -5.77 -31.50
N ASN A 270 -10.33 -6.06 -31.15
CA ASN A 270 -9.33 -5.09 -30.72
C ASN A 270 -9.79 -4.20 -29.55
N ILE A 271 -10.34 -4.84 -28.52
CA ILE A 271 -10.81 -4.18 -27.29
C ILE A 271 -10.21 -4.88 -26.10
N PHE A 272 -9.96 -4.14 -25.01
CA PHE A 272 -9.67 -4.73 -23.72
C PHE A 272 -10.43 -4.03 -22.60
N HIS A 273 -10.64 -4.75 -21.50
CA HIS A 273 -11.42 -4.30 -20.36
C HIS A 273 -10.51 -4.05 -19.14
N ILE A 274 -10.70 -2.92 -18.49
CA ILE A 274 -10.05 -2.60 -17.23
C ILE A 274 -11.09 -2.86 -16.13
N ASN A 275 -11.04 -4.04 -15.54
CA ASN A 275 -12.04 -4.54 -14.58
C ASN A 275 -11.43 -5.20 -13.36
N HIS A 276 -10.10 -5.17 -13.24
CA HIS A 276 -9.39 -5.85 -12.18
C HIS A 276 -8.19 -5.04 -11.69
N THR A 277 -7.90 -5.15 -10.40
CA THR A 277 -6.77 -4.47 -9.77
C THR A 277 -6.02 -5.38 -8.82
N VAL A 278 -4.73 -5.15 -8.70
CA VAL A 278 -3.86 -5.79 -7.72
C VAL A 278 -3.20 -4.72 -6.86
N VAL A 279 -3.37 -4.84 -5.55
CA VAL A 279 -2.75 -3.94 -4.58
C VAL A 279 -1.94 -4.74 -3.57
N LEU A 280 -0.88 -4.14 -3.07
CA LEU A 280 -0.13 -4.68 -1.94
C LEU A 280 -0.54 -3.91 -0.70
N THR A 281 -1.09 -4.59 0.28
CA THR A 281 -1.54 -3.99 1.53
C THR A 281 -1.11 -4.82 2.74
N SER A 282 -1.17 -4.23 3.92
CA SER A 282 -0.89 -4.94 5.16
C SER A 282 -2.20 -5.50 5.72
N VAL A 283 -2.33 -6.82 5.72
CA VAL A 283 -3.45 -7.51 6.36
C VAL A 283 -2.90 -8.22 7.59
N ASN A 284 -3.41 -7.87 8.76
CA ASN A 284 -2.93 -8.40 10.06
C ASN A 284 -1.39 -8.28 10.24
N GLY A 285 -0.83 -7.16 9.83
CA GLY A 285 0.62 -6.89 9.92
C GLY A 285 1.48 -7.59 8.86
N LYS A 286 0.90 -8.44 8.00
CA LYS A 286 1.60 -9.13 6.92
C LYS A 286 1.32 -8.46 5.58
N ARG A 287 2.36 -8.14 4.82
CA ARG A 287 2.23 -7.62 3.45
C ARG A 287 1.66 -8.70 2.53
N THR A 288 0.48 -8.44 1.98
CA THR A 288 -0.27 -9.41 1.17
C THR A 288 -0.73 -8.75 -0.12
N LEU A 289 -0.62 -9.48 -1.23
CA LEU A 289 -1.23 -9.09 -2.49
C LEU A 289 -2.73 -9.35 -2.40
N VAL A 290 -3.52 -8.31 -2.60
CA VAL A 290 -4.98 -8.39 -2.65
C VAL A 290 -5.42 -8.10 -4.08
N THR A 291 -6.15 -9.04 -4.64
CA THR A 291 -6.76 -8.93 -5.97
C THR A 291 -8.22 -8.54 -5.81
N LYS A 292 -8.69 -7.61 -6.63
CA LYS A 292 -10.07 -7.15 -6.58
C LYS A 292 -10.62 -6.98 -7.99
N ASP A 293 -11.74 -7.63 -8.27
CA ASP A 293 -12.54 -7.33 -9.44
C ASP A 293 -13.40 -6.08 -9.14
N ALA A 294 -13.52 -5.20 -10.11
CA ALA A 294 -14.39 -4.04 -10.00
C ALA A 294 -15.86 -4.50 -10.03
N ALA A 295 -16.69 -3.94 -9.16
CA ALA A 295 -18.12 -4.21 -9.19
C ALA A 295 -18.75 -3.67 -10.47
N LYS A 296 -19.80 -4.31 -11.01
CA LYS A 296 -20.48 -3.88 -12.25
C LYS A 296 -20.99 -2.43 -12.23
N THR A 297 -21.16 -1.84 -11.04
CA THR A 297 -21.60 -0.45 -10.81
C THR A 297 -20.44 0.52 -10.65
N ASP A 298 -19.19 0.05 -10.76
CA ASP A 298 -18.02 0.86 -10.49
C ASP A 298 -17.63 1.67 -11.72
N ALA A 299 -17.60 3.00 -11.62
CA ALA A 299 -17.19 3.91 -12.69
C ALA A 299 -15.72 3.67 -13.16
N THR A 300 -15.01 2.78 -12.48
CA THR A 300 -13.64 2.38 -12.84
C THR A 300 -13.59 1.34 -13.96
N ILE A 301 -14.70 0.60 -14.21
CA ILE A 301 -14.77 -0.35 -15.33
C ILE A 301 -14.86 0.44 -16.62
N ARG A 302 -13.92 0.21 -17.50
CA ARG A 302 -13.92 0.81 -18.83
C ARG A 302 -13.33 -0.12 -19.88
N SER A 303 -13.91 -0.06 -21.08
CA SER A 303 -13.40 -0.74 -22.26
C SER A 303 -12.56 0.22 -23.07
N MET A 304 -11.43 -0.23 -23.56
CA MET A 304 -10.47 0.57 -24.30
C MET A 304 -10.16 -0.08 -25.65
N PRO A 305 -9.99 0.71 -26.72
CA PRO A 305 -9.52 0.18 -27.98
C PRO A 305 -8.07 -0.28 -27.86
N LEU A 306 -7.73 -1.42 -28.45
CA LEU A 306 -6.40 -1.98 -28.45
C LEU A 306 -5.65 -1.58 -29.72
N SER A 307 -4.55 -0.83 -29.56
CA SER A 307 -3.68 -0.46 -30.69
C SER A 307 -3.05 -1.69 -31.32
N ALA A 308 -2.91 -1.68 -32.66
CA ALA A 308 -2.34 -2.77 -33.43
C ALA A 308 -0.90 -3.12 -33.00
N ASP A 309 -0.07 -2.10 -32.72
CA ASP A 309 1.31 -2.30 -32.29
C ASP A 309 1.37 -2.91 -30.89
N ILE A 310 0.51 -2.45 -29.97
CA ILE A 310 0.40 -3.01 -28.62
C ILE A 310 -0.12 -4.44 -28.70
N LYS A 311 -1.14 -4.72 -29.52
CA LYS A 311 -1.63 -6.09 -29.76
C LYS A 311 -0.50 -7.02 -30.22
N LYS A 312 0.26 -6.61 -31.24
CA LYS A 312 1.41 -7.38 -31.73
C LYS A 312 2.39 -7.70 -30.59
N ARG A 313 2.75 -6.68 -29.81
CA ARG A 313 3.68 -6.85 -28.67
C ARG A 313 3.13 -7.77 -27.60
N LEU A 314 1.85 -7.67 -27.27
CA LEU A 314 1.20 -8.57 -26.30
C LEU A 314 1.23 -10.02 -26.77
N LEU A 315 0.99 -10.30 -28.04
CA LEU A 315 1.08 -11.68 -28.58
C LEU A 315 2.49 -12.24 -28.49
N GLU A 316 3.53 -11.42 -28.72
CA GLU A 316 4.92 -11.81 -28.50
C GLU A 316 5.18 -12.19 -27.03
N ILE A 317 4.70 -11.36 -26.09
CA ILE A 317 4.85 -11.61 -24.65
C ILE A 317 4.09 -12.87 -24.22
N LYS A 318 2.89 -13.10 -24.77
CA LYS A 318 2.14 -14.34 -24.53
C LYS A 318 2.91 -15.57 -24.96
N CYS A 319 3.50 -15.52 -26.14
CA CYS A 319 4.35 -16.60 -26.64
C CYS A 319 5.54 -16.87 -25.71
N ILE A 320 6.20 -15.81 -25.18
CA ILE A 320 7.30 -15.96 -24.21
C ILE A 320 6.80 -16.62 -22.92
N GLN A 321 5.67 -16.20 -22.38
CA GLN A 321 5.09 -16.80 -21.17
C GLN A 321 4.71 -18.27 -21.37
N ASP A 322 4.10 -18.61 -22.51
CA ASP A 322 3.75 -19.98 -22.85
C ASP A 322 4.99 -20.87 -22.99
N ASN A 323 6.08 -20.34 -23.56
CA ASN A 323 7.36 -21.04 -23.64
C ASN A 323 7.99 -21.25 -22.27
N ASN A 324 8.00 -20.23 -21.41
CA ASN A 324 8.48 -20.35 -20.02
C ASN A 324 7.72 -21.44 -19.26
N LYS A 325 6.38 -21.46 -19.40
CA LYS A 325 5.54 -22.50 -18.80
C LYS A 325 5.88 -23.89 -19.31
N LYS A 326 6.10 -24.06 -20.62
CA LYS A 326 6.51 -25.36 -21.22
C LYS A 326 7.85 -25.83 -20.69
N HIS A 327 8.83 -24.91 -20.54
CA HIS A 327 10.18 -25.26 -20.06
C HIS A 327 10.20 -25.57 -18.56
N LEU A 328 9.53 -24.77 -17.74
CA LEU A 328 9.55 -24.90 -16.28
C LEU A 328 8.60 -25.97 -15.74
N LYS A 329 7.59 -26.35 -16.51
CA LYS A 329 6.62 -27.42 -16.17
C LYS A 329 6.08 -27.27 -14.74
N LYS A 330 6.40 -28.22 -13.86
CA LYS A 330 5.97 -28.23 -12.45
C LYS A 330 6.51 -27.07 -11.61
N ASN A 331 7.60 -26.46 -12.04
CA ASN A 331 8.22 -25.33 -11.35
C ASN A 331 7.61 -23.97 -11.75
N TYR A 332 6.70 -23.95 -12.74
CA TYR A 332 5.98 -22.75 -13.11
C TYR A 332 4.80 -22.50 -12.17
N ASN A 333 4.68 -21.29 -11.64
CA ASN A 333 3.56 -20.90 -10.80
C ASN A 333 2.29 -20.64 -11.64
N ASN A 334 1.37 -21.58 -11.65
CA ASN A 334 0.13 -21.50 -12.42
C ASN A 334 -0.95 -20.63 -11.75
N GLN A 335 -0.74 -20.18 -10.52
CA GLN A 335 -1.73 -19.35 -9.80
C GLN A 335 -2.05 -18.05 -10.56
N TRP A 336 -1.06 -17.49 -11.26
CA TRP A 336 -1.17 -16.20 -11.94
C TRP A 336 -1.14 -16.34 -13.46
N ILE A 337 -1.54 -17.50 -14.00
CA ILE A 337 -1.45 -17.82 -15.42
C ILE A 337 -2.22 -16.87 -16.34
N ASP A 338 -3.31 -16.28 -15.83
CA ASP A 338 -4.13 -15.32 -16.58
C ASP A 338 -3.59 -13.87 -16.53
N TYR A 339 -2.46 -13.62 -15.81
CA TYR A 339 -1.93 -12.27 -15.69
C TYR A 339 -0.83 -11.98 -16.70
N LEU A 340 -0.83 -10.72 -17.20
CA LEU A 340 0.20 -10.25 -18.13
C LEU A 340 1.52 -9.98 -17.43
N MET A 341 1.47 -9.46 -16.21
CA MET A 341 2.67 -9.03 -15.48
C MET A 341 3.16 -10.12 -14.54
N VAL A 342 3.74 -11.16 -15.10
CA VAL A 342 4.37 -12.26 -14.35
C VAL A 342 5.87 -12.36 -14.65
N THR A 343 6.61 -12.98 -13.74
CA THR A 343 8.02 -13.31 -13.90
C THR A 343 8.18 -14.51 -14.84
N GLU A 344 9.41 -14.84 -15.18
CA GLU A 344 9.75 -16.04 -15.95
C GLU A 344 9.23 -17.33 -15.29
N ASN A 345 9.13 -17.34 -13.95
CA ASN A 345 8.62 -18.46 -13.15
C ASN A 345 7.10 -18.46 -12.97
N GLY A 346 6.38 -17.46 -13.54
CA GLY A 346 4.94 -17.33 -13.39
C GLY A 346 4.49 -16.61 -12.11
N ASP A 347 5.40 -16.03 -11.32
CA ASP A 347 5.02 -15.26 -10.14
C ASP A 347 4.54 -13.87 -10.52
N LEU A 348 3.47 -13.40 -9.88
CA LEU A 348 2.93 -12.07 -10.13
C LEU A 348 3.94 -10.97 -9.73
N ILE A 349 4.16 -10.01 -10.63
CA ILE A 349 4.99 -8.84 -10.35
C ILE A 349 4.26 -7.94 -9.36
N SER A 350 4.89 -7.65 -8.22
CA SER A 350 4.24 -6.83 -7.19
C SER A 350 4.12 -5.34 -7.60
N PRO A 351 3.10 -4.63 -7.14
CA PRO A 351 2.97 -3.18 -7.37
C PRO A 351 4.20 -2.39 -6.91
N ASP A 352 4.84 -2.78 -5.81
CA ASP A 352 6.04 -2.09 -5.32
C ASP A 352 7.25 -2.31 -6.21
N TYR A 353 7.39 -3.53 -6.78
CA TYR A 353 8.43 -3.78 -7.78
C TYR A 353 8.35 -2.80 -8.95
N VAL A 354 7.12 -2.52 -9.44
CA VAL A 354 6.91 -1.55 -10.52
C VAL A 354 7.42 -0.17 -10.12
N THR A 355 7.03 0.32 -8.93
CA THR A 355 7.43 1.65 -8.45
C THR A 355 8.94 1.76 -8.23
N ASP A 356 9.54 0.79 -7.55
CA ASP A 356 10.94 0.82 -7.18
C ASP A 356 11.86 0.62 -8.39
N THR A 357 11.47 -0.26 -9.32
CA THR A 357 12.25 -0.51 -10.53
C THR A 357 12.13 0.68 -11.49
N PHE A 358 10.94 1.29 -11.63
CA PHE A 358 10.77 2.52 -12.39
C PHE A 358 11.66 3.64 -11.86
N ARG A 359 11.65 3.90 -10.55
CA ARG A 359 12.50 4.92 -9.92
C ARG A 359 13.99 4.68 -10.17
N ARG A 360 14.44 3.42 -10.08
CA ARG A 360 15.83 3.03 -10.35
C ARG A 360 16.19 3.22 -11.83
N LEU A 361 15.28 2.86 -12.74
CA LEU A 361 15.48 2.97 -14.18
C LEU A 361 15.65 4.43 -14.62
N ILE A 362 14.74 5.32 -14.23
CA ILE A 362 14.83 6.75 -14.59
C ILE A 362 16.09 7.40 -13.99
N LYS A 363 16.45 7.07 -12.73
CA LYS A 363 17.68 7.55 -12.10
C LYS A 363 18.94 7.05 -12.84
N LYS A 364 19.00 5.76 -13.19
CA LYS A 364 20.13 5.16 -13.93
C LYS A 364 20.35 5.83 -15.29
N ASN A 365 19.27 6.16 -15.98
CA ASN A 365 19.32 6.75 -17.31
C ASN A 365 19.27 8.28 -17.30
N LYS A 366 19.48 8.92 -16.13
CA LYS A 366 19.48 10.38 -15.95
C LYS A 366 18.24 11.07 -16.51
N MET A 367 17.10 10.38 -16.56
CA MET A 367 15.83 10.97 -16.95
C MET A 367 15.31 11.90 -15.84
N ARG A 368 14.51 12.87 -16.21
CA ARG A 368 13.83 13.76 -15.26
C ARG A 368 13.02 12.96 -14.26
N HIS A 369 13.12 13.31 -12.98
CA HIS A 369 12.42 12.57 -11.92
C HIS A 369 10.92 12.82 -11.98
N ILE A 370 10.16 11.74 -12.17
CA ILE A 370 8.70 11.67 -12.00
C ILE A 370 8.35 10.40 -11.21
N ARG A 371 7.15 10.35 -10.65
CA ARG A 371 6.62 9.12 -10.05
C ARG A 371 5.97 8.25 -11.15
N PHE A 372 5.88 6.96 -10.93
CA PHE A 372 5.17 6.07 -11.87
C PHE A 372 3.72 6.53 -12.15
N HIS A 373 3.02 7.05 -11.12
CA HIS A 373 1.66 7.58 -11.29
C HIS A 373 1.60 8.82 -12.19
N ASP A 374 2.69 9.56 -12.31
CA ASP A 374 2.76 10.75 -13.16
C ASP A 374 2.77 10.40 -14.67
N LEU A 375 2.99 9.12 -15.04
CA LEU A 375 2.77 8.63 -16.41
C LEU A 375 1.29 8.73 -16.83
N ARG A 376 0.37 8.58 -15.89
CA ARG A 376 -1.05 8.83 -16.13
C ARG A 376 -1.33 10.33 -16.37
N HIS A 377 -0.65 11.22 -15.66
CA HIS A 377 -0.71 12.66 -15.94
C HIS A 377 -0.07 12.97 -17.29
N THR A 378 1.00 12.27 -17.65
CA THR A 378 1.63 12.36 -18.98
C THR A 378 0.65 11.97 -20.06
N CYS A 379 -0.04 10.84 -19.96
CA CYS A 379 -1.08 10.43 -20.91
C CYS A 379 -2.14 11.54 -21.11
N ALA A 380 -2.68 12.07 -20.01
CA ALA A 380 -3.67 13.13 -20.06
C ALA A 380 -3.16 14.40 -20.77
N SER A 381 -1.93 14.83 -20.41
CA SER A 381 -1.31 16.04 -20.98
C SER A 381 -0.99 15.87 -22.46
N LEU A 382 -0.52 14.70 -22.87
CA LEU A 382 -0.27 14.42 -24.30
C LEU A 382 -1.56 14.39 -25.12
N LEU A 383 -2.64 13.78 -24.60
CA LEU A 383 -3.95 13.78 -25.27
C LEU A 383 -4.46 15.20 -25.47
N LEU A 384 -4.32 16.06 -24.47
CA LEU A 384 -4.76 17.44 -24.57
C LEU A 384 -3.91 18.26 -25.55
N ASN A 385 -2.58 18.28 -25.35
CA ASN A 385 -1.67 19.15 -26.08
C ASN A 385 -1.53 18.74 -27.56
N LYS A 386 -1.60 17.45 -27.85
CA LYS A 386 -1.45 16.91 -29.23
C LYS A 386 -2.78 16.64 -29.91
N GLY A 387 -3.89 16.58 -29.15
CA GLY A 387 -5.24 16.37 -29.68
C GLY A 387 -5.79 17.54 -30.52
N LYS A 388 -5.10 18.72 -30.50
CA LYS A 388 -5.43 19.90 -31.32
C LYS A 388 -6.93 20.21 -31.39
N GLY A 389 -7.62 20.28 -30.25
CA GLY A 389 -9.06 20.57 -30.20
C GLY A 389 -9.99 19.41 -30.56
N LYS A 390 -9.45 18.26 -30.98
CA LYS A 390 -10.26 17.06 -31.30
C LYS A 390 -10.62 16.22 -30.07
N VAL A 391 -9.94 16.44 -28.94
CA VAL A 391 -10.13 15.69 -27.70
C VAL A 391 -10.60 16.67 -26.62
N THR A 392 -11.79 16.42 -26.06
CA THR A 392 -12.35 17.27 -25.00
C THR A 392 -11.87 16.81 -23.62
N MET A 393 -12.05 17.67 -22.62
CA MET A 393 -11.81 17.33 -21.22
C MET A 393 -12.65 16.14 -20.75
N LYS A 394 -13.85 16.00 -21.28
CA LYS A 394 -14.73 14.88 -20.98
C LYS A 394 -14.19 13.58 -21.55
N ASP A 395 -13.72 13.59 -22.77
CA ASP A 395 -13.10 12.42 -23.40
C ASP A 395 -11.89 11.93 -22.59
N ILE A 396 -11.08 12.86 -22.08
CA ILE A 396 -9.92 12.54 -21.26
C ILE A 396 -10.36 11.99 -19.89
N GLN A 397 -11.41 12.55 -19.30
CA GLN A 397 -11.98 12.03 -18.05
C GLN A 397 -12.45 10.58 -18.22
N GLU A 398 -13.18 10.29 -19.29
CA GLU A 398 -13.66 8.94 -19.63
C GLU A 398 -12.51 7.99 -19.95
N TRP A 399 -11.53 8.44 -20.76
CA TRP A 399 -10.32 7.67 -21.08
C TRP A 399 -9.56 7.23 -19.84
N LEU A 400 -9.39 8.14 -18.91
CA LEU A 400 -8.69 7.86 -17.65
C LEU A 400 -9.57 7.12 -16.63
N GLY A 401 -10.89 7.22 -16.68
CA GLY A 401 -11.80 6.73 -15.65
C GLY A 401 -11.66 7.54 -14.35
N HIS A 402 -11.72 8.89 -14.44
CA HIS A 402 -11.79 9.76 -13.28
C HIS A 402 -13.24 9.93 -12.84
N SER A 403 -13.56 9.53 -11.61
CA SER A 403 -14.89 9.70 -11.02
C SER A 403 -15.22 11.17 -10.73
N ASP A 404 -14.22 12.03 -10.51
CA ASP A 404 -14.38 13.46 -10.25
C ASP A 404 -13.68 14.30 -11.36
N TYR A 405 -14.45 15.16 -11.99
CA TYR A 405 -13.97 16.13 -12.99
C TYR A 405 -12.86 17.04 -12.43
N LYS A 406 -12.94 17.41 -11.15
CA LYS A 406 -11.91 18.23 -10.48
C LYS A 406 -10.52 17.59 -10.57
N THR A 407 -10.45 16.25 -10.53
CA THR A 407 -9.19 15.54 -10.66
C THR A 407 -8.58 15.73 -12.05
N THR A 408 -9.40 15.74 -13.08
CA THR A 408 -8.98 16.03 -14.46
C THR A 408 -8.63 17.52 -14.59
N ALA A 409 -9.48 18.41 -14.12
CA ALA A 409 -9.26 19.86 -14.19
C ALA A 409 -7.96 20.32 -13.50
N ASN A 410 -7.60 19.73 -12.35
CA ASN A 410 -6.35 20.05 -11.64
C ASN A 410 -5.07 19.69 -12.42
N ILE A 411 -5.13 18.78 -13.38
CA ILE A 411 -4.02 18.48 -14.30
C ILE A 411 -3.77 19.68 -15.24
N TYR A 412 -4.82 20.45 -15.51
CA TYR A 412 -4.87 21.50 -16.52
C TYR A 412 -4.63 22.93 -16.01
N THR A 413 -4.54 23.15 -14.72
CA THR A 413 -4.24 24.48 -14.14
C THR A 413 -2.90 25.06 -14.62
N HIS A 414 -2.11 24.27 -15.33
CA HIS A 414 -0.80 24.64 -15.88
C HIS A 414 -0.76 24.56 -17.41
N LEU A 415 -1.93 24.71 -18.07
CA LEU A 415 -1.95 24.78 -19.53
C LEU A 415 -1.06 25.91 -20.02
N ASP A 416 -0.12 25.53 -20.85
CA ASP A 416 0.82 26.37 -21.53
C ASP A 416 0.09 27.46 -22.36
N LEU A 417 0.69 28.61 -22.50
CA LEU A 417 0.22 29.72 -23.34
C LEU A 417 -0.21 29.26 -24.75
N SER A 418 0.33 28.14 -25.25
CA SER A 418 -0.03 27.54 -26.53
C SER A 418 -1.52 27.23 -26.69
N SER A 419 -2.21 26.83 -25.62
CA SER A 419 -3.67 26.58 -25.67
C SER A 419 -4.50 27.85 -25.76
N LYS A 420 -3.96 28.98 -25.22
CA LYS A 420 -4.57 30.31 -25.35
C LYS A 420 -4.43 30.86 -26.75
N PHE A 421 -3.26 30.61 -27.39
CA PHE A 421 -3.06 30.98 -28.80
C PHE A 421 -4.01 30.22 -29.73
N SER A 422 -4.19 28.91 -29.51
CA SER A 422 -5.16 28.13 -30.30
C SER A 422 -6.61 28.59 -30.12
N SER A 423 -6.96 29.03 -28.89
CA SER A 423 -8.26 29.64 -28.63
C SER A 423 -8.42 31.00 -29.32
N LEU A 424 -7.34 31.81 -29.34
CA LEU A 424 -7.30 33.09 -30.06
C LEU A 424 -7.46 32.87 -31.56
N GLU A 425 -6.69 31.97 -32.17
CA GLU A 425 -6.81 31.61 -33.60
C GLU A 425 -8.24 31.17 -33.95
N THR A 426 -8.91 30.47 -33.03
CA THR A 426 -10.31 30.05 -33.24
C THR A 426 -11.24 31.25 -33.16
N LEU A 427 -11.03 32.21 -32.26
CA LEU A 427 -11.83 33.43 -32.17
C LEU A 427 -11.58 34.34 -33.34
N ASP A 428 -10.32 34.51 -33.82
CA ASP A 428 -9.96 35.27 -34.99
C ASP A 428 -10.59 34.73 -36.28
N ALA A 429 -10.83 33.40 -36.30
CA ALA A 429 -11.54 32.76 -37.45
C ALA A 429 -13.07 32.91 -37.40
N ILE A 430 -13.64 33.29 -36.26
CA ILE A 430 -15.09 33.43 -36.04
C ILE A 430 -15.53 34.88 -35.99
N ILE A 431 -14.69 35.76 -35.50
CA ILE A 431 -14.96 37.19 -35.29
C ILE A 431 -14.13 38.01 -36.27
N GLU A 432 -14.77 38.65 -37.26
CA GLU A 432 -14.12 39.65 -38.09
C GLU A 432 -14.09 40.98 -37.34
N ILE A 433 -12.86 41.52 -37.10
CA ILE A 433 -12.65 42.82 -36.48
C ILE A 433 -12.18 43.80 -37.54
#